data_3abec73c1b61ab9eb0703ec89c3ca01e
#
_entry.id   3abec73c1b61ab9eb0703ec89c3ca01e
#
_cell.length_a   1.000
_cell.length_b   1.000
_cell.length_c   1.000
_cell.angle_alpha   90.00
_cell.angle_beta   90.00
_cell.angle_gamma   90.00
#
_symmetry.space_group_name_H-M   'P 1'
#
loop_
_entity.id
_entity.type
_entity.pdbx_description
1 polymer ?
#
loop_
_entity_poly.entity_id
_entity_poly.type
_entity_poly.pdbx_seq_one_letter_code
_entity_poly.pdbx_strand_id
1 'polypeptide(L)'
;MAKETRLDHFFDALAGKLDVIIISSDAVKKKKISGTFDLSDPQAALSQMLKTMALVSYRENRTLYIYSSNEVESSMLTLNAVTRNELTTFLKQTGLFDAQYPLTSDRQQRILYVTAPPRYLALIRSAADALEAQYSVQEQGITPEDEHIQLVKLEHSFVQDREITSRGKSLILPGVASALRELLDSGPAAKTGLVPQDAGQDDIQPAETVWLGGERVRIVPLQGENSLLLKGNRNALHLINQLIRQLDTAKPQIELSLWIIDVSKNEADQLGINWQADYGTGKMKVAFNFSELNQFTGFSFFSKIRALSAKGQANMVSRPIILTQDNTPAIFDNNTTFYSKLQGERTSSLESITYGTKVSVTPRIANQRKSVEMIIELEDGAQKKDADGAGGEDALPVINRTNISTIARVAQGNTLLIGGYTRENTHRHNDKIPLLGDIPLAGRLFQFESVKTEKMVRLFLLQPRILQQDFFSDTEITGHIPFNYENKQGIKMIQKLKQDY
;
A
#
# COMPACT_ATOMS: atom_id res chain seq x y z
N MET A 1 43.62 -7.53 -19.61
CA MET A 1 44.88 -8.21 -19.60
C MET A 1 45.65 -7.77 -18.36
N ALA A 2 45.87 -8.66 -17.42
CA ALA A 2 46.64 -8.39 -16.20
C ALA A 2 48.06 -8.97 -16.37
N LYS A 3 49.08 -8.19 -16.06
CA LYS A 3 50.50 -8.66 -16.08
C LYS A 3 51.11 -8.30 -14.75
N GLU A 4 51.39 -9.30 -13.91
CA GLU A 4 51.86 -9.15 -12.55
C GLU A 4 51.05 -8.17 -11.68
N THR A 5 49.73 -8.09 -11.95
CA THR A 5 48.84 -7.18 -11.21
C THR A 5 48.55 -7.81 -9.85
N ARG A 6 48.50 -6.99 -8.80
CA ARG A 6 48.06 -7.44 -7.47
C ARG A 6 46.60 -7.84 -7.49
N LEU A 7 46.28 -8.87 -6.71
CA LEU A 7 44.96 -9.46 -6.71
C LEU A 7 43.88 -8.50 -6.15
N ASP A 8 44.28 -7.58 -5.26
CA ASP A 8 43.37 -6.52 -4.73
C ASP A 8 42.82 -5.65 -5.85
N HIS A 9 43.62 -5.16 -6.79
CA HIS A 9 43.14 -4.35 -7.93
C HIS A 9 42.17 -5.12 -8.86
N PHE A 10 42.34 -6.44 -8.97
CA PHE A 10 41.40 -7.26 -9.70
C PHE A 10 40.03 -7.33 -8.99
N PHE A 11 40.05 -7.48 -7.65
CA PHE A 11 38.85 -7.50 -6.82
C PHE A 11 38.14 -6.15 -6.80
N ASP A 12 38.90 -5.04 -6.81
CA ASP A 12 38.32 -3.69 -6.90
C ASP A 12 37.52 -3.50 -8.21
N ALA A 13 38.06 -4.02 -9.33
CA ALA A 13 37.37 -3.98 -10.61
C ALA A 13 36.12 -4.86 -10.64
N LEU A 14 36.13 -5.99 -9.94
CA LEU A 14 34.96 -6.88 -9.81
C LEU A 14 33.91 -6.33 -8.85
N ALA A 15 34.33 -5.68 -7.75
CA ALA A 15 33.44 -5.10 -6.76
C ALA A 15 32.44 -4.12 -7.38
N GLY A 16 32.95 -3.24 -8.27
CA GLY A 16 32.12 -2.27 -8.97
C GLY A 16 31.09 -2.89 -9.92
N LYS A 17 31.39 -4.08 -10.50
CA LYS A 17 30.47 -4.78 -11.41
C LYS A 17 29.45 -5.67 -10.69
N LEU A 18 29.81 -6.19 -9.52
CA LEU A 18 28.97 -7.06 -8.69
C LEU A 18 28.10 -6.30 -7.69
N ASP A 19 28.29 -5.00 -7.57
CA ASP A 19 27.66 -4.14 -6.55
C ASP A 19 27.84 -4.68 -5.12
N VAL A 20 29.08 -5.14 -4.83
CA VAL A 20 29.48 -5.64 -3.51
C VAL A 20 30.79 -4.98 -3.07
N ILE A 21 30.99 -4.91 -1.76
CA ILE A 21 32.26 -4.52 -1.18
C ILE A 21 33.11 -5.78 -1.04
N ILE A 22 34.29 -5.84 -1.65
CA ILE A 22 35.20 -6.98 -1.52
C ILE A 22 36.33 -6.62 -0.53
N ILE A 23 36.44 -7.41 0.53
CA ILE A 23 37.52 -7.28 1.54
C ILE A 23 38.37 -8.52 1.46
N SER A 24 39.62 -8.39 1.05
CA SER A 24 40.58 -9.48 0.96
C SER A 24 41.56 -9.43 2.13
N SER A 25 41.98 -10.60 2.61
CA SER A 25 43.01 -10.72 3.65
C SER A 25 44.39 -10.25 3.14
N ASP A 26 45.29 -9.94 4.06
CA ASP A 26 46.65 -9.50 3.71
C ASP A 26 47.46 -10.56 2.96
N ALA A 27 47.19 -11.84 3.19
CA ALA A 27 47.78 -12.94 2.42
C ALA A 27 47.30 -12.97 0.98
N VAL A 28 46.02 -12.61 0.74
CA VAL A 28 45.42 -12.54 -0.59
C VAL A 28 45.87 -11.30 -1.34
N LYS A 29 45.99 -10.14 -0.69
CA LYS A 29 46.45 -8.88 -1.29
C LYS A 29 47.89 -8.99 -1.85
N LYS A 30 48.76 -9.82 -1.25
CA LYS A 30 50.12 -10.01 -1.70
C LYS A 30 50.28 -10.92 -2.93
N LYS A 31 49.23 -11.69 -3.28
CA LYS A 31 49.23 -12.56 -4.47
C LYS A 31 49.17 -11.75 -5.74
N LYS A 32 49.93 -12.14 -6.75
CA LYS A 32 49.93 -11.54 -8.08
C LYS A 32 49.23 -12.44 -9.10
N ILE A 33 48.65 -11.84 -10.08
CA ILE A 33 47.89 -12.51 -11.15
C ILE A 33 48.41 -12.05 -12.50
N SER A 34 48.53 -13.01 -13.42
CA SER A 34 48.83 -12.73 -14.82
C SER A 34 47.90 -13.54 -15.70
N GLY A 35 47.27 -12.88 -16.69
CA GLY A 35 46.36 -13.56 -17.62
C GLY A 35 45.33 -12.61 -18.23
N THR A 36 44.52 -13.16 -19.10
CA THR A 36 43.36 -12.47 -19.68
C THR A 36 42.11 -13.00 -19.02
N PHE A 37 41.33 -12.13 -18.40
CA PHE A 37 40.10 -12.47 -17.72
C PHE A 37 38.92 -11.83 -18.45
N ASP A 38 37.91 -12.62 -18.71
CA ASP A 38 36.66 -12.14 -19.22
C ASP A 38 35.80 -11.65 -18.04
N LEU A 39 35.47 -10.36 -18.06
CA LEU A 39 34.64 -9.69 -17.07
C LEU A 39 33.22 -9.43 -17.57
N SER A 40 32.81 -10.06 -18.68
CA SER A 40 31.42 -10.01 -19.16
C SER A 40 30.46 -10.74 -18.22
N ASP A 41 30.91 -11.83 -17.58
CA ASP A 41 30.24 -12.47 -16.45
C ASP A 41 31.10 -12.36 -15.18
N PRO A 42 30.88 -11.32 -14.37
CA PRO A 42 31.69 -11.06 -13.16
C PRO A 42 31.59 -12.16 -12.11
N GLN A 43 30.43 -12.87 -12.05
CA GLN A 43 30.23 -13.94 -11.05
C GLN A 43 30.97 -15.22 -11.44
N ALA A 44 30.98 -15.58 -12.71
CA ALA A 44 31.77 -16.67 -13.21
C ALA A 44 33.27 -16.37 -13.09
N ALA A 45 33.70 -15.15 -13.40
CA ALA A 45 35.11 -14.72 -13.25
C ALA A 45 35.57 -14.79 -11.80
N LEU A 46 34.73 -14.35 -10.83
CA LEU A 46 35.05 -14.49 -9.39
C LEU A 46 35.18 -15.96 -8.98
N SER A 47 34.21 -16.79 -9.36
CA SER A 47 34.20 -18.22 -9.01
C SER A 47 35.39 -18.96 -9.57
N GLN A 48 35.80 -18.68 -10.80
CA GLN A 48 36.97 -19.22 -11.44
C GLN A 48 38.24 -18.79 -10.71
N MET A 49 38.33 -17.50 -10.34
CA MET A 49 39.47 -16.96 -9.61
C MET A 49 39.62 -17.60 -8.23
N LEU A 50 38.55 -17.75 -7.48
CA LEU A 50 38.53 -18.38 -6.17
C LEU A 50 39.11 -19.82 -6.25
N LYS A 51 38.68 -20.60 -7.26
CA LYS A 51 39.15 -21.96 -7.49
C LYS A 51 40.61 -21.99 -7.93
N THR A 52 41.01 -21.16 -8.91
CA THR A 52 42.38 -21.20 -9.48
C THR A 52 43.44 -20.80 -8.48
N MET A 53 43.15 -19.84 -7.60
CA MET A 53 44.10 -19.28 -6.64
C MET A 53 44.01 -19.94 -5.24
N ALA A 54 43.19 -20.99 -5.11
CA ALA A 54 42.87 -21.65 -3.84
C ALA A 54 42.44 -20.62 -2.76
N LEU A 55 41.40 -19.84 -3.10
CA LEU A 55 40.81 -18.87 -2.20
C LEU A 55 39.45 -19.35 -1.74
N VAL A 56 39.05 -18.91 -0.56
CA VAL A 56 37.73 -19.14 0.02
C VAL A 56 37.03 -17.81 0.25
N SER A 57 35.73 -17.78 0.12
CA SER A 57 34.97 -16.58 0.31
C SER A 57 33.82 -16.79 1.29
N TYR A 58 33.51 -15.74 2.03
CA TYR A 58 32.33 -15.65 2.88
C TYR A 58 31.58 -14.34 2.58
N ARG A 59 30.28 -14.43 2.40
CA ARG A 59 29.45 -13.27 2.11
C ARG A 59 28.62 -12.87 3.32
N GLU A 60 28.77 -11.63 3.75
CA GLU A 60 27.98 -11.01 4.80
C GLU A 60 27.22 -9.81 4.18
N ASN A 61 25.94 -9.96 3.92
CA ASN A 61 25.11 -8.97 3.24
C ASN A 61 25.69 -8.54 1.88
N ARG A 62 26.14 -7.28 1.76
CA ARG A 62 26.79 -6.70 0.56
C ARG A 62 28.31 -6.78 0.59
N THR A 63 28.89 -7.37 1.63
CA THR A 63 30.34 -7.50 1.78
C THR A 63 30.76 -8.92 1.52
N LEU A 64 31.75 -9.09 0.64
CA LEU A 64 32.38 -10.38 0.33
C LEU A 64 33.80 -10.40 0.90
N TYR A 65 34.02 -11.26 1.86
CA TYR A 65 35.33 -11.47 2.45
C TYR A 65 36.05 -12.59 1.70
N ILE A 66 37.32 -12.38 1.30
CA ILE A 66 38.14 -13.35 0.57
C ILE A 66 39.41 -13.65 1.36
N TYR A 67 39.63 -14.94 1.59
CA TYR A 67 40.77 -15.46 2.32
C TYR A 67 41.54 -16.49 1.48
N SER A 68 42.81 -16.75 1.81
CA SER A 68 43.53 -17.92 1.29
C SER A 68 43.00 -19.17 1.98
N SER A 69 42.99 -20.32 1.28
CA SER A 69 42.59 -21.60 1.87
C SER A 69 43.43 -21.99 3.12
N ASN A 70 44.64 -21.46 3.22
CA ASN A 70 45.51 -21.67 4.40
C ASN A 70 45.11 -20.85 5.62
N GLU A 71 44.21 -19.89 5.47
CA GLU A 71 43.64 -19.04 6.55
C GLU A 71 42.34 -19.61 7.11
N VAL A 72 41.85 -20.71 6.54
CA VAL A 72 40.72 -21.45 7.08
C VAL A 72 41.15 -22.17 8.37
N GLU A 73 40.42 -21.88 9.42
CA GLU A 73 40.68 -22.43 10.75
C GLU A 73 39.56 -23.35 11.19
N SER A 74 39.91 -24.31 12.04
CA SER A 74 38.93 -25.15 12.72
C SER A 74 38.80 -24.68 14.16
N SER A 75 37.56 -24.39 14.56
CA SER A 75 37.23 -23.95 15.91
C SER A 75 36.21 -24.88 16.55
N MET A 76 36.39 -25.09 17.83
CA MET A 76 35.47 -25.84 18.67
C MET A 76 34.80 -24.86 19.63
N LEU A 77 33.47 -24.85 19.64
CA LEU A 77 32.66 -24.01 20.50
C LEU A 77 31.82 -24.91 21.41
N THR A 78 31.81 -24.64 22.69
CA THR A 78 30.94 -25.32 23.65
C THR A 78 29.69 -24.49 23.84
N LEU A 79 28.55 -25.11 23.63
CA LEU A 79 27.22 -24.51 23.83
C LEU A 79 26.63 -25.07 25.15
N ASN A 80 26.34 -24.20 26.12
CA ASN A 80 25.84 -24.63 27.42
C ASN A 80 24.31 -24.64 27.46
N ALA A 81 23.68 -23.52 27.11
CA ALA A 81 22.23 -23.33 27.13
C ALA A 81 21.60 -23.47 25.72
N VAL A 82 22.37 -23.27 24.67
CA VAL A 82 21.90 -23.26 23.27
C VAL A 82 22.31 -24.58 22.55
N THR A 83 21.43 -25.09 21.70
CA THR A 83 21.72 -26.23 20.83
C THR A 83 22.23 -25.80 19.46
N ARG A 84 22.93 -26.70 18.74
CA ARG A 84 23.32 -26.46 17.35
C ARG A 84 22.15 -26.04 16.46
N ASN A 85 20.99 -26.67 16.66
CA ASN A 85 19.81 -26.41 15.83
C ASN A 85 19.26 -24.99 16.04
N GLU A 86 19.25 -24.51 17.26
CA GLU A 86 18.83 -23.15 17.61
C GLU A 86 19.80 -22.11 17.02
N LEU A 87 21.11 -22.32 17.21
CA LEU A 87 22.12 -21.45 16.60
C LEU A 87 22.02 -21.45 15.07
N THR A 88 21.84 -22.63 14.45
CA THR A 88 21.69 -22.74 12.99
C THR A 88 20.43 -22.03 12.51
N THR A 89 19.32 -22.14 13.24
CA THR A 89 18.06 -21.47 12.93
C THR A 89 18.20 -19.96 13.03
N PHE A 90 18.85 -19.48 14.09
CA PHE A 90 19.15 -18.06 14.26
C PHE A 90 20.01 -17.52 13.10
N LEU A 91 21.08 -18.22 12.74
CA LEU A 91 21.95 -17.81 11.63
C LEU A 91 21.21 -17.81 10.28
N LYS A 92 20.27 -18.75 10.07
CA LYS A 92 19.42 -18.76 8.86
C LYS A 92 18.43 -17.58 8.84
N GLN A 93 17.78 -17.31 9.97
CA GLN A 93 16.83 -16.20 10.09
C GLN A 93 17.48 -14.83 9.93
N THR A 94 18.72 -14.69 10.40
CA THR A 94 19.51 -13.46 10.25
C THR A 94 20.20 -13.33 8.89
N GLY A 95 20.11 -14.35 8.02
CA GLY A 95 20.77 -14.36 6.72
C GLY A 95 22.30 -14.53 6.79
N LEU A 96 22.82 -14.95 7.93
CA LEU A 96 24.27 -15.11 8.17
C LEU A 96 24.75 -16.54 7.96
N PHE A 97 23.85 -17.50 7.77
CA PHE A 97 24.19 -18.90 7.55
C PHE A 97 24.77 -19.11 6.14
N ASP A 98 25.95 -19.75 6.09
CA ASP A 98 26.57 -20.18 4.84
C ASP A 98 26.66 -21.71 4.77
N ALA A 99 26.01 -22.30 3.75
CA ALA A 99 25.98 -23.74 3.55
C ALA A 99 27.37 -24.34 3.17
N GLN A 100 28.34 -23.51 2.74
CA GLN A 100 29.70 -23.94 2.43
C GLN A 100 30.46 -24.32 3.69
N TYR A 101 30.09 -23.80 4.85
CA TYR A 101 30.74 -24.04 6.12
C TYR A 101 29.77 -24.70 7.12
N PRO A 102 29.53 -26.01 6.99
CA PRO A 102 28.52 -26.69 7.80
C PRO A 102 28.92 -26.73 9.27
N LEU A 103 27.93 -26.51 10.13
CA LEU A 103 28.07 -26.63 11.56
C LEU A 103 27.89 -28.10 11.96
N THR A 104 28.95 -28.78 12.39
CA THR A 104 28.89 -30.15 12.90
C THR A 104 28.88 -30.15 14.41
N SER A 105 28.27 -31.16 15.04
CA SER A 105 28.18 -31.26 16.49
C SER A 105 28.25 -32.70 16.96
N ASP A 106 28.46 -32.86 18.24
CA ASP A 106 28.33 -34.14 18.94
C ASP A 106 26.85 -34.62 18.99
N ARG A 107 26.62 -35.82 19.55
CA ARG A 107 25.25 -36.37 19.68
C ARG A 107 24.32 -35.54 20.55
N GLN A 108 24.87 -34.82 21.52
CA GLN A 108 24.11 -33.96 22.44
C GLN A 108 23.91 -32.55 21.88
N GLN A 109 24.48 -32.23 20.71
CA GLN A 109 24.44 -30.96 20.03
C GLN A 109 24.98 -29.75 20.83
N ARG A 110 25.83 -30.03 21.81
CA ARG A 110 26.44 -29.03 22.71
C ARG A 110 27.88 -28.67 22.38
N ILE A 111 28.59 -29.51 21.67
CA ILE A 111 29.95 -29.22 21.19
C ILE A 111 29.86 -29.01 19.69
N LEU A 112 30.07 -27.77 19.27
CA LEU A 112 30.03 -27.38 17.88
C LEU A 112 31.44 -27.37 17.29
N TYR A 113 31.60 -28.05 16.16
CA TYR A 113 32.84 -28.06 15.41
C TYR A 113 32.62 -27.39 14.05
N VAL A 114 33.43 -26.36 13.77
CA VAL A 114 33.32 -25.54 12.56
C VAL A 114 34.67 -25.31 11.95
N THR A 115 34.78 -25.55 10.63
CA THR A 115 35.95 -25.22 9.83
C THR A 115 35.56 -24.15 8.82
N ALA A 116 36.06 -22.93 9.00
CA ALA A 116 35.60 -21.79 8.22
C ALA A 116 36.63 -20.63 8.22
N PRO A 117 36.47 -19.62 7.37
CA PRO A 117 37.24 -18.39 7.39
C PRO A 117 37.12 -17.63 8.72
N PRO A 118 38.17 -16.89 9.13
CA PRO A 118 38.23 -16.22 10.45
C PRO A 118 37.04 -15.31 10.72
N ARG A 119 36.55 -14.58 9.72
CA ARG A 119 35.41 -13.68 9.87
C ARG A 119 34.12 -14.44 10.22
N TYR A 120 33.87 -15.58 9.54
CA TYR A 120 32.71 -16.41 9.80
C TYR A 120 32.77 -17.08 11.18
N LEU A 121 33.96 -17.55 11.57
CA LEU A 121 34.17 -18.10 12.92
C LEU A 121 33.92 -17.05 14.02
N ALA A 122 34.43 -15.84 13.84
CA ALA A 122 34.18 -14.75 14.77
C ALA A 122 32.68 -14.43 14.89
N LEU A 123 31.97 -14.45 13.77
CA LEU A 123 30.54 -14.22 13.72
C LEU A 123 29.73 -15.33 14.41
N ILE A 124 30.05 -16.59 14.14
CA ILE A 124 29.41 -17.74 14.82
C ILE A 124 29.65 -17.66 16.33
N ARG A 125 30.88 -17.35 16.76
CA ARG A 125 31.20 -17.18 18.18
C ARG A 125 30.36 -16.05 18.79
N SER A 126 30.34 -14.90 18.17
CA SER A 126 29.55 -13.75 18.63
C SER A 126 28.05 -14.05 18.72
N ALA A 127 27.52 -14.79 17.73
CA ALA A 127 26.11 -15.22 17.72
C ALA A 127 25.86 -16.26 18.83
N ALA A 128 26.76 -17.20 19.03
CA ALA A 128 26.68 -18.18 20.13
C ALA A 128 26.71 -17.48 21.49
N ASP A 129 27.69 -16.58 21.70
CA ASP A 129 27.84 -15.85 22.97
C ASP A 129 26.58 -14.97 23.25
N ALA A 130 26.03 -14.33 22.23
CA ALA A 130 24.81 -13.52 22.36
C ALA A 130 23.60 -14.37 22.74
N LEU A 131 23.44 -15.55 22.09
CA LEU A 131 22.39 -16.49 22.43
C LEU A 131 22.61 -17.11 23.82
N GLU A 132 23.82 -17.52 24.14
CA GLU A 132 24.19 -18.06 25.48
C GLU A 132 23.93 -17.02 26.58
N ALA A 133 24.28 -15.74 26.37
CA ALA A 133 23.97 -14.66 27.29
C ALA A 133 22.47 -14.46 27.48
N GLN A 134 21.71 -14.60 26.41
CA GLN A 134 20.26 -14.52 26.45
C GLN A 134 19.63 -15.69 27.23
N TYR A 135 20.16 -16.91 27.06
CA TYR A 135 19.66 -18.12 27.70
C TYR A 135 20.23 -18.32 29.11
N SER A 136 21.46 -17.88 29.40
CA SER A 136 22.07 -18.00 30.75
C SER A 136 21.42 -17.11 31.81
N VAL A 137 20.79 -16.01 31.42
CA VAL A 137 19.90 -15.23 32.29
C VAL A 137 18.67 -16.06 32.68
N GLN A 138 18.36 -17.11 31.92
CA GLN A 138 17.19 -17.97 32.02
C GLN A 138 17.40 -19.16 32.98
N GLU A 139 18.66 -19.67 33.11
CA GLU A 139 18.95 -20.83 33.96
C GLU A 139 19.01 -20.50 35.48
N GLN A 140 19.03 -19.25 35.85
CA GLN A 140 19.03 -18.86 37.27
C GLN A 140 17.63 -18.79 37.89
N GLY A 141 16.75 -19.72 37.55
CA GLY A 141 15.52 -19.89 38.32
C GLY A 141 14.22 -20.07 37.58
N ILE A 142 14.16 -20.92 36.58
CA ILE A 142 12.88 -21.27 35.95
C ILE A 142 12.54 -22.73 36.30
N THR A 143 11.68 -22.88 37.28
CA THR A 143 10.85 -24.07 37.40
C THR A 143 9.81 -24.06 36.28
N PRO A 144 9.38 -25.22 35.74
CA PRO A 144 8.40 -25.32 34.65
C PRO A 144 7.01 -24.74 34.96
N GLU A 145 6.82 -24.06 36.06
CA GLU A 145 5.53 -23.58 36.58
C GLU A 145 5.31 -22.06 36.45
N ASP A 146 6.25 -21.27 35.95
CA ASP A 146 6.07 -19.82 35.86
C ASP A 146 5.35 -19.37 34.58
N GLU A 147 4.12 -19.87 34.39
CA GLU A 147 3.20 -19.24 33.42
C GLU A 147 2.70 -17.90 33.97
N HIS A 148 3.11 -16.82 33.37
CA HIS A 148 2.62 -15.48 33.69
C HIS A 148 1.47 -15.08 32.78
N ILE A 149 0.52 -14.36 33.36
CA ILE A 149 -0.59 -13.74 32.63
C ILE A 149 -0.34 -12.23 32.59
N GLN A 150 -0.38 -11.63 31.43
CA GLN A 150 -0.22 -10.19 31.26
C GLN A 150 -1.32 -9.62 30.37
N LEU A 151 -1.93 -8.52 30.82
CA LEU A 151 -2.84 -7.73 30.01
C LEU A 151 -2.07 -6.58 29.37
N VAL A 152 -2.15 -6.47 28.04
CA VAL A 152 -1.53 -5.39 27.25
C VAL A 152 -2.62 -4.62 26.56
N LYS A 153 -2.82 -3.37 26.94
CA LYS A 153 -3.76 -2.46 26.30
C LYS A 153 -3.11 -1.81 25.08
N LEU A 154 -3.83 -1.77 23.95
CA LEU A 154 -3.41 -1.08 22.74
C LEU A 154 -3.96 0.35 22.76
N GLU A 155 -3.08 1.32 22.41
CA GLU A 155 -3.42 2.74 22.43
C GLU A 155 -3.77 3.27 21.03
N HIS A 156 -3.15 2.73 19.99
CA HIS A 156 -3.24 3.27 18.63
C HIS A 156 -3.86 2.30 17.63
N SER A 157 -3.64 1.01 17.82
CA SER A 157 -4.09 -0.04 16.91
C SER A 157 -5.29 -0.78 17.46
N PHE A 158 -6.03 -1.47 16.60
CA PHE A 158 -7.14 -2.33 17.03
C PHE A 158 -6.66 -3.74 17.26
N VAL A 159 -7.18 -4.37 18.30
CA VAL A 159 -6.81 -5.73 18.67
C VAL A 159 -7.29 -6.75 17.65
N GLN A 160 -8.49 -6.55 17.09
CA GLN A 160 -9.11 -7.46 16.13
C GLN A 160 -9.19 -6.90 14.73
N ASP A 161 -9.43 -7.82 13.79
CA ASP A 161 -9.68 -7.49 12.39
C ASP A 161 -10.95 -6.67 12.24
N ARG A 162 -10.93 -5.75 11.31
CA ARG A 162 -12.08 -4.92 10.95
C ARG A 162 -12.41 -5.13 9.50
N GLU A 163 -13.68 -5.27 9.23
CA GLU A 163 -14.22 -5.43 7.90
C GLU A 163 -14.89 -4.14 7.43
N ILE A 164 -14.49 -3.70 6.24
CA ILE A 164 -15.14 -2.58 5.53
C ILE A 164 -15.87 -3.17 4.34
N THR A 165 -17.21 -3.11 4.34
CA THR A 165 -18.03 -3.66 3.27
C THR A 165 -18.59 -2.55 2.40
N SER A 166 -18.48 -2.69 1.07
CA SER A 166 -19.10 -1.80 0.09
C SER A 166 -19.53 -2.57 -1.16
N ARG A 167 -20.80 -2.46 -1.53
CA ARG A 167 -21.42 -3.14 -2.70
C ARG A 167 -21.12 -4.64 -2.77
N GLY A 168 -21.21 -5.34 -1.64
CA GLY A 168 -20.97 -6.78 -1.56
C GLY A 168 -19.51 -7.22 -1.65
N LYS A 169 -18.56 -6.28 -1.68
CA LYS A 169 -17.13 -6.57 -1.52
C LYS A 169 -16.72 -6.20 -0.12
N SER A 170 -16.04 -7.11 0.57
CA SER A 170 -15.48 -6.86 1.87
C SER A 170 -13.95 -6.72 1.80
N LEU A 171 -13.43 -5.83 2.61
CA LEU A 171 -12.00 -5.58 2.78
C LEU A 171 -11.67 -5.75 4.26
N ILE A 172 -10.84 -6.72 4.56
CA ILE A 172 -10.44 -7.03 5.94
C ILE A 172 -9.16 -6.24 6.27
N LEU A 173 -9.21 -5.48 7.35
CA LEU A 173 -8.06 -4.80 7.95
C LEU A 173 -7.58 -5.63 9.13
N PRO A 174 -6.39 -6.26 9.06
CA PRO A 174 -5.92 -7.11 10.14
C PRO A 174 -5.67 -6.30 11.41
N GLY A 175 -6.11 -6.85 12.54
CA GLY A 175 -5.79 -6.35 13.87
C GLY A 175 -4.43 -6.84 14.35
N VAL A 176 -3.97 -6.30 15.48
CA VAL A 176 -2.68 -6.69 16.07
C VAL A 176 -2.66 -8.17 16.44
N ALA A 177 -3.78 -8.74 16.87
CA ALA A 177 -3.86 -10.17 17.20
C ALA A 177 -3.59 -11.05 15.98
N SER A 178 -4.20 -10.74 14.84
CA SER A 178 -4.01 -11.49 13.58
C SER A 178 -2.61 -11.30 13.01
N ALA A 179 -2.07 -10.07 13.07
CA ALA A 179 -0.69 -9.79 12.65
C ALA A 179 0.34 -10.54 13.50
N LEU A 180 0.14 -10.62 14.82
CA LEU A 180 0.99 -11.40 15.70
C LEU A 180 0.91 -12.90 15.40
N ARG A 181 -0.28 -13.42 15.12
CA ARG A 181 -0.48 -14.83 14.75
C ARG A 181 0.27 -15.17 13.47
N GLU A 182 0.05 -14.39 12.41
CA GLU A 182 0.72 -14.61 11.12
C GLU A 182 2.24 -14.59 11.24
N LEU A 183 2.77 -13.66 12.06
CA LEU A 183 4.21 -13.56 12.31
C LEU A 183 4.76 -14.77 13.08
N LEU A 184 3.99 -15.31 14.02
CA LEU A 184 4.43 -16.37 14.93
C LEU A 184 4.10 -17.77 14.38
N ASP A 185 3.09 -17.91 13.52
CA ASP A 185 2.65 -19.18 12.90
C ASP A 185 3.59 -19.66 11.77
N SER A 186 4.59 -18.87 11.40
CA SER A 186 5.57 -19.20 10.35
C SER A 186 6.57 -20.30 10.76
N GLY A 187 6.34 -21.02 11.87
CA GLY A 187 7.12 -22.16 12.30
C GLY A 187 6.77 -23.45 11.53
N PRO A 188 7.74 -24.37 11.32
CA PRO A 188 7.55 -25.60 10.52
C PRO A 188 6.55 -26.61 11.10
N ALA A 189 5.90 -26.32 12.21
CA ALA A 189 4.98 -27.25 12.90
C ALA A 189 3.47 -27.02 12.64
N ALA A 190 3.09 -25.98 11.90
CA ALA A 190 1.67 -25.58 11.78
C ALA A 190 0.85 -26.33 10.72
N LYS A 191 1.35 -27.40 10.09
CA LYS A 191 0.65 -28.12 9.00
C LYS A 191 0.04 -29.47 9.38
N THR A 192 -0.09 -29.79 10.65
CA THR A 192 -0.68 -31.08 11.05
C THR A 192 -1.70 -30.88 12.18
N GLY A 193 -2.83 -30.35 11.86
CA GLY A 193 -4.00 -30.30 12.72
C GLY A 193 -5.26 -30.43 11.91
N LEU A 194 -5.76 -31.67 11.77
CA LEU A 194 -7.14 -31.99 11.37
C LEU A 194 -8.07 -31.24 12.32
N VAL A 195 -8.79 -30.26 11.79
CA VAL A 195 -9.88 -29.60 12.51
C VAL A 195 -11.07 -30.55 12.55
N PRO A 196 -11.60 -30.95 13.70
CA PRO A 196 -12.89 -31.62 13.78
C PRO A 196 -13.98 -30.62 13.43
N GLN A 197 -14.69 -30.87 12.33
CA GLN A 197 -15.93 -30.21 11.99
C GLN A 197 -17.03 -30.76 12.90
N ASP A 198 -17.22 -30.18 14.08
CA ASP A 198 -18.49 -30.19 14.82
C ASP A 198 -18.28 -29.48 16.17
N ALA A 199 -18.60 -28.20 16.22
CA ALA A 199 -18.93 -27.54 17.48
C ALA A 199 -19.81 -26.32 17.18
N GLY A 200 -21.00 -26.33 17.81
CA GLY A 200 -22.05 -25.33 17.65
C GLY A 200 -21.61 -23.92 18.02
N GLN A 201 -22.38 -23.00 17.46
CA GLN A 201 -22.30 -21.55 17.68
C GLN A 201 -22.36 -21.20 19.17
N ASP A 202 -21.20 -20.88 19.73
CA ASP A 202 -21.05 -19.98 20.87
C ASP A 202 -19.86 -19.06 20.59
N ASP A 203 -20.08 -17.76 20.73
CA ASP A 203 -19.23 -16.64 20.34
C ASP A 203 -17.91 -16.48 21.14
N ILE A 204 -17.28 -17.57 21.55
CA ILE A 204 -15.94 -17.57 22.13
C ILE A 204 -14.98 -18.10 21.08
N GLN A 205 -14.31 -17.21 20.35
CA GLN A 205 -13.22 -17.61 19.47
C GLN A 205 -12.19 -18.43 20.27
N PRO A 206 -11.78 -19.61 19.78
CA PRO A 206 -10.85 -20.46 20.51
C PRO A 206 -9.56 -19.71 20.76
N ALA A 207 -9.12 -19.70 22.01
CA ALA A 207 -7.85 -19.14 22.40
C ALA A 207 -6.72 -19.88 21.67
N GLU A 208 -6.09 -19.24 20.71
CA GLU A 208 -5.06 -19.83 19.88
C GLU A 208 -3.72 -19.80 20.60
N THR A 209 -3.03 -20.92 20.58
CA THR A 209 -1.71 -21.09 21.14
C THR A 209 -0.67 -20.95 20.05
N VAL A 210 0.27 -20.05 20.23
CA VAL A 210 1.38 -19.77 19.28
C VAL A 210 2.68 -20.23 19.90
N TRP A 211 3.63 -20.65 19.07
CA TRP A 211 4.94 -21.09 19.51
C TRP A 211 6.00 -20.00 19.23
N LEU A 212 6.71 -19.59 20.27
CA LEU A 212 7.78 -18.62 20.17
C LEU A 212 9.04 -19.14 20.86
N GLY A 213 10.10 -19.42 20.09
CA GLY A 213 11.37 -19.94 20.63
C GLY A 213 11.24 -21.30 21.35
N GLY A 214 10.26 -22.14 20.98
CA GLY A 214 9.99 -23.41 21.64
C GLY A 214 9.01 -23.32 22.82
N GLU A 215 8.58 -22.13 23.19
CA GLU A 215 7.66 -21.85 24.28
C GLU A 215 6.22 -21.64 23.78
N ARG A 216 5.26 -22.10 24.57
CA ARG A 216 3.84 -21.86 24.27
C ARG A 216 3.41 -20.49 24.77
N VAL A 217 2.83 -19.67 23.89
CA VAL A 217 2.18 -18.44 24.27
C VAL A 217 0.74 -18.46 23.80
N ARG A 218 -0.18 -18.15 24.71
CA ARG A 218 -1.59 -18.03 24.41
C ARG A 218 -1.94 -16.56 24.28
N ILE A 219 -2.51 -16.18 23.13
CA ILE A 219 -2.92 -14.81 22.83
C ILE A 219 -4.44 -14.78 22.73
N VAL A 220 -5.08 -14.04 23.62
CA VAL A 220 -6.54 -13.87 23.66
C VAL A 220 -6.88 -12.40 23.41
N PRO A 221 -7.52 -12.06 22.29
CA PRO A 221 -7.96 -10.70 22.06
C PRO A 221 -9.20 -10.36 22.90
N LEU A 222 -9.14 -9.28 23.68
CA LEU A 222 -10.26 -8.72 24.44
C LEU A 222 -10.80 -7.50 23.70
N GLN A 223 -11.89 -7.70 22.96
CA GLN A 223 -12.48 -6.65 22.10
C GLN A 223 -12.98 -5.46 22.90
N GLY A 224 -13.71 -5.71 23.99
CA GLY A 224 -14.36 -4.65 24.79
C GLY A 224 -13.38 -3.64 25.39
N GLU A 225 -12.12 -4.05 25.62
CA GLU A 225 -11.09 -3.22 26.23
C GLU A 225 -9.97 -2.82 25.29
N ASN A 226 -10.04 -3.26 24.02
CA ASN A 226 -8.95 -3.12 23.04
C ASN A 226 -7.60 -3.61 23.59
N SER A 227 -7.59 -4.77 24.22
CA SER A 227 -6.46 -5.32 24.95
C SER A 227 -6.15 -6.75 24.50
N LEU A 228 -4.90 -7.15 24.67
CA LEU A 228 -4.42 -8.52 24.48
C LEU A 228 -4.15 -9.15 25.85
N LEU A 229 -4.78 -10.27 26.13
CA LEU A 229 -4.42 -11.10 27.27
C LEU A 229 -3.40 -12.13 26.79
N LEU A 230 -2.19 -12.03 27.32
CA LEU A 230 -1.06 -12.89 27.01
C LEU A 230 -0.82 -13.84 28.17
N LYS A 231 -0.67 -15.14 27.87
CA LYS A 231 -0.30 -16.15 28.86
C LYS A 231 0.88 -16.95 28.32
N GLY A 232 1.99 -17.02 29.08
CA GLY A 232 3.18 -17.74 28.68
C GLY A 232 4.36 -17.48 29.62
N ASN A 233 5.53 -17.97 29.24
CA ASN A 233 6.77 -17.73 29.97
C ASN A 233 7.15 -16.23 29.90
N ARG A 234 7.80 -15.70 30.94
CA ARG A 234 8.24 -14.31 31.07
C ARG A 234 9.06 -13.82 29.87
N ASN A 235 9.97 -14.63 29.33
CA ASN A 235 10.82 -14.24 28.22
C ASN A 235 10.04 -14.14 26.91
N ALA A 236 9.17 -15.10 26.65
CA ALA A 236 8.28 -15.06 25.48
C ALA A 236 7.32 -13.86 25.57
N LEU A 237 6.77 -13.57 26.74
CA LEU A 237 5.93 -12.39 26.95
C LEU A 237 6.70 -11.09 26.75
N HIS A 238 7.97 -11.01 27.17
CA HIS A 238 8.80 -9.83 26.94
C HIS A 238 9.02 -9.58 25.45
N LEU A 239 9.33 -10.62 24.66
CA LEU A 239 9.50 -10.50 23.22
C LEU A 239 8.20 -10.08 22.52
N ILE A 240 7.07 -10.70 22.88
CA ILE A 240 5.76 -10.31 22.33
C ILE A 240 5.43 -8.85 22.67
N ASN A 241 5.72 -8.41 23.89
CA ASN A 241 5.52 -7.01 24.26
C ASN A 241 6.36 -6.04 23.41
N GLN A 242 7.59 -6.41 23.06
CA GLN A 242 8.40 -5.61 22.12
C GLN A 242 7.77 -5.55 20.73
N LEU A 243 7.26 -6.67 20.22
CA LEU A 243 6.56 -6.71 18.94
C LEU A 243 5.28 -5.88 18.97
N ILE A 244 4.48 -6.01 20.04
CA ILE A 244 3.25 -5.21 20.20
C ILE A 244 3.58 -3.71 20.17
N ARG A 245 4.61 -3.25 20.89
CA ARG A 245 5.01 -1.84 20.86
C ARG A 245 5.44 -1.33 19.49
N GLN A 246 5.97 -2.21 18.64
CA GLN A 246 6.31 -1.86 17.25
C GLN A 246 5.08 -1.82 16.34
N LEU A 247 4.06 -2.64 16.63
CA LEU A 247 2.82 -2.69 15.87
C LEU A 247 1.83 -1.61 16.32
N ASP A 248 1.82 -1.26 17.62
CA ASP A 248 0.91 -0.27 18.19
C ASP A 248 1.50 1.14 18.09
N THR A 249 1.65 1.61 16.87
CA THR A 249 2.15 2.95 16.57
C THR A 249 1.05 3.88 16.06
N ALA A 250 1.10 5.14 16.48
CA ALA A 250 0.17 6.16 16.00
C ALA A 250 0.35 6.39 14.49
N LYS A 251 -0.71 6.15 13.74
CA LYS A 251 -0.72 6.38 12.29
C LYS A 251 -1.23 7.80 12.00
N PRO A 252 -0.48 8.60 11.22
CA PRO A 252 -0.96 9.90 10.80
C PRO A 252 -2.26 9.81 10.01
N GLN A 253 -3.12 10.79 10.16
CA GLN A 253 -4.36 10.91 9.39
C GLN A 253 -4.11 11.65 8.09
N ILE A 254 -4.81 11.24 7.04
CA ILE A 254 -4.73 11.82 5.70
C ILE A 254 -6.15 12.14 5.25
N GLU A 255 -6.39 13.41 4.97
CA GLU A 255 -7.59 13.87 4.29
C GLU A 255 -7.36 13.83 2.79
N LEU A 256 -8.31 13.26 2.07
CA LEU A 256 -8.31 13.14 0.63
C LEU A 256 -9.52 13.86 0.07
N SER A 257 -9.30 14.93 -0.66
CA SER A 257 -10.35 15.64 -1.37
C SER A 257 -10.29 15.31 -2.85
N LEU A 258 -11.37 14.78 -3.39
CA LEU A 258 -11.54 14.54 -4.82
C LEU A 258 -12.51 15.58 -5.38
N TRP A 259 -12.25 16.08 -6.59
CA TRP A 259 -13.17 16.94 -7.34
C TRP A 259 -13.45 16.30 -8.68
N ILE A 260 -14.73 16.21 -9.00
CA ILE A 260 -15.24 15.86 -10.32
C ILE A 260 -15.84 17.11 -10.91
N ILE A 261 -15.22 17.64 -11.96
CA ILE A 261 -15.54 18.93 -12.54
C ILE A 261 -15.80 18.77 -14.03
N ASP A 262 -16.90 19.31 -14.51
CA ASP A 262 -17.19 19.47 -15.94
C ASP A 262 -16.84 20.90 -16.37
N VAL A 263 -16.00 21.05 -17.37
CA VAL A 263 -15.55 22.33 -17.92
C VAL A 263 -15.85 22.36 -19.42
N SER A 264 -16.28 23.49 -19.97
CA SER A 264 -16.43 23.62 -21.42
C SER A 264 -15.08 23.40 -22.11
N LYS A 265 -15.07 22.75 -23.27
CA LYS A 265 -13.81 22.39 -23.96
C LYS A 265 -12.92 23.60 -24.24
N ASN A 266 -13.51 24.69 -24.69
CA ASN A 266 -12.74 25.92 -24.99
C ASN A 266 -12.02 26.49 -23.76
N GLU A 267 -12.63 26.41 -22.60
CA GLU A 267 -12.05 26.86 -21.34
C GLU A 267 -11.04 25.84 -20.77
N ALA A 268 -11.26 24.54 -21.03
CA ALA A 268 -10.28 23.52 -20.66
C ALA A 268 -8.94 23.70 -21.42
N ASP A 269 -9.02 24.07 -22.68
CA ASP A 269 -7.83 24.39 -23.49
C ASP A 269 -7.10 25.63 -22.95
N GLN A 270 -7.83 26.65 -22.47
CA GLN A 270 -7.25 27.83 -21.81
C GLN A 270 -6.67 27.55 -20.41
N LEU A 271 -7.12 26.48 -19.74
CA LEU A 271 -6.53 26.00 -18.48
C LEU A 271 -5.18 25.30 -18.70
N GLY A 272 -4.72 25.18 -19.95
CA GLY A 272 -3.44 24.48 -20.27
C GLY A 272 -3.58 22.96 -20.34
N ILE A 273 -4.81 22.44 -20.37
CA ILE A 273 -5.08 21.01 -20.54
C ILE A 273 -5.10 20.70 -22.01
N ASN A 274 -3.91 20.55 -22.61
CA ASN A 274 -3.77 20.25 -24.04
C ASN A 274 -4.03 18.76 -24.31
N TRP A 275 -5.16 18.48 -24.97
CA TRP A 275 -5.50 17.16 -25.49
C TRP A 275 -4.97 17.06 -26.95
N GLN A 276 -3.70 16.80 -27.14
CA GLN A 276 -3.19 16.49 -28.48
C GLN A 276 -3.51 15.04 -28.84
N ALA A 277 -4.59 14.85 -29.61
CA ALA A 277 -4.81 13.62 -30.33
C ALA A 277 -4.05 13.70 -31.66
N ASP A 278 -2.90 13.05 -31.76
CA ASP A 278 -2.15 12.92 -33.01
C ASP A 278 -2.81 11.83 -33.86
N TYR A 279 -3.49 12.23 -34.94
CA TYR A 279 -4.13 11.36 -35.92
C TYR A 279 -3.11 10.90 -37.00
N GLY A 280 -1.97 10.40 -36.57
CA GLY A 280 -0.94 9.80 -37.41
C GLY A 280 -0.80 8.30 -37.20
N THR A 281 -1.20 7.49 -38.18
CA THR A 281 -0.91 6.04 -38.25
C THR A 281 -1.43 5.14 -37.16
N GLY A 282 -2.76 5.10 -36.95
CA GLY A 282 -3.46 3.93 -36.32
C GLY A 282 -3.17 3.63 -34.84
N LYS A 283 -2.44 4.49 -34.13
CA LYS A 283 -2.20 4.38 -32.69
C LYS A 283 -2.51 5.72 -32.03
N MET A 284 -3.62 5.76 -31.31
CA MET A 284 -4.03 6.92 -30.52
C MET A 284 -3.03 7.10 -29.35
N LYS A 285 -2.09 8.06 -29.50
CA LYS A 285 -1.25 8.52 -28.40
C LYS A 285 -1.93 9.73 -27.78
N VAL A 286 -2.53 9.55 -26.60
CA VAL A 286 -2.99 10.67 -25.77
C VAL A 286 -1.78 11.10 -24.94
N ALA A 287 -1.16 12.23 -25.30
CA ALA A 287 -0.10 12.82 -24.51
C ALA A 287 -0.73 13.85 -23.54
N PHE A 288 -0.71 13.55 -22.27
CA PHE A 288 -1.08 14.49 -21.23
C PHE A 288 0.13 15.36 -20.87
N ASN A 289 0.06 16.65 -21.13
CA ASN A 289 1.13 17.55 -20.74
C ASN A 289 0.86 18.06 -19.30
N PHE A 290 1.35 17.30 -18.30
CA PHE A 290 1.16 17.57 -16.87
C PHE A 290 2.06 18.68 -16.30
N SER A 291 3.00 19.21 -17.09
CA SER A 291 4.04 20.12 -16.57
C SER A 291 3.50 21.46 -16.09
N GLU A 292 2.38 21.93 -16.62
CA GLU A 292 1.79 23.20 -16.18
C GLU A 292 0.85 23.07 -14.99
N LEU A 293 0.14 21.93 -14.84
CA LEU A 293 -0.74 21.67 -13.68
C LEU A 293 0.02 21.45 -12.37
N ASN A 294 1.25 20.99 -12.41
CA ASN A 294 2.10 20.81 -11.23
C ASN A 294 2.54 22.14 -10.59
N GLN A 295 2.38 23.29 -11.26
CA GLN A 295 2.74 24.62 -10.74
C GLN A 295 1.54 25.38 -10.13
N PHE A 296 0.32 24.90 -10.30
CA PHE A 296 -0.83 25.51 -9.64
C PHE A 296 -0.88 25.09 -8.18
N THR A 297 -0.57 26.01 -7.28
CA THR A 297 -1.05 25.90 -5.90
C THR A 297 -2.57 25.73 -5.95
N GLY A 298 -3.10 24.74 -5.24
CA GLY A 298 -4.53 24.37 -5.33
C GLY A 298 -5.48 25.56 -5.25
N PHE A 299 -5.09 26.64 -4.55
CA PHE A 299 -5.87 27.87 -4.42
C PHE A 299 -6.10 28.61 -5.75
N SER A 300 -5.09 28.76 -6.60
CA SER A 300 -5.24 29.50 -7.88
C SER A 300 -6.11 28.76 -8.89
N PHE A 301 -5.98 27.42 -8.94
CA PHE A 301 -6.81 26.56 -9.78
C PHE A 301 -8.29 26.64 -9.37
N PHE A 302 -8.60 26.46 -8.07
CA PHE A 302 -9.97 26.52 -7.57
C PHE A 302 -10.61 27.89 -7.74
N SER A 303 -9.85 28.97 -7.57
CA SER A 303 -10.34 30.32 -7.82
C SER A 303 -10.75 30.50 -9.29
N LYS A 304 -9.96 29.94 -10.23
CA LYS A 304 -10.27 29.99 -11.66
C LYS A 304 -11.50 29.14 -12.00
N ILE A 305 -11.60 27.91 -11.46
CA ILE A 305 -12.80 27.07 -11.64
C ILE A 305 -14.04 27.74 -11.08
N ARG A 306 -13.95 28.41 -9.92
CA ARG A 306 -15.06 29.15 -9.34
C ARG A 306 -15.50 30.32 -10.22
N ALA A 307 -14.56 31.04 -10.82
CA ALA A 307 -14.83 32.12 -11.76
C ALA A 307 -15.52 31.60 -13.05
N LEU A 308 -15.08 30.45 -13.57
CA LEU A 308 -15.70 29.76 -14.71
C LEU A 308 -17.10 29.25 -14.36
N SER A 309 -17.29 28.73 -13.16
CA SER A 309 -18.62 28.30 -12.68
C SER A 309 -19.59 29.46 -12.58
N ALA A 310 -19.14 30.63 -12.11
CA ALA A 310 -19.98 31.84 -12.08
C ALA A 310 -20.41 32.32 -13.48
N LYS A 311 -19.65 31.97 -14.53
CA LYS A 311 -19.99 32.25 -15.94
C LYS A 311 -20.78 31.09 -16.59
N GLY A 312 -21.11 30.03 -15.87
CA GLY A 312 -21.77 28.84 -16.44
C GLY A 312 -20.88 27.98 -17.34
N GLN A 313 -19.56 28.19 -17.34
CA GLN A 313 -18.58 27.50 -18.19
C GLN A 313 -17.92 26.31 -17.50
N ALA A 314 -18.08 26.17 -16.19
CA ALA A 314 -17.68 25.02 -15.40
C ALA A 314 -18.78 24.62 -14.42
N ASN A 315 -18.92 23.34 -14.16
CA ASN A 315 -19.83 22.80 -13.16
C ASN A 315 -19.12 21.81 -12.27
N MET A 316 -19.24 21.99 -10.96
CA MET A 316 -18.74 21.02 -9.98
C MET A 316 -19.79 19.91 -9.82
N VAL A 317 -19.48 18.72 -10.31
CA VAL A 317 -20.40 17.57 -10.32
C VAL A 317 -20.45 16.91 -8.95
N SER A 318 -19.28 16.67 -8.34
CA SER A 318 -19.15 16.02 -7.03
C SER A 318 -17.84 16.41 -6.34
N ARG A 319 -17.86 16.43 -5.02
CA ARG A 319 -16.68 16.71 -4.19
C ARG A 319 -16.65 15.80 -2.96
N PRO A 320 -16.35 14.51 -3.12
CA PRO A 320 -16.16 13.64 -1.96
C PRO A 320 -14.90 14.03 -1.18
N ILE A 321 -15.00 13.99 0.14
CA ILE A 321 -13.90 14.16 1.08
C ILE A 321 -13.85 12.91 1.94
N ILE A 322 -12.68 12.30 2.05
CA ILE A 322 -12.45 11.06 2.78
C ILE A 322 -11.31 11.29 3.77
N LEU A 323 -11.52 10.91 5.02
CA LEU A 323 -10.49 10.90 6.04
C LEU A 323 -10.11 9.45 6.34
N THR A 324 -8.82 9.15 6.31
CA THR A 324 -8.28 7.83 6.67
C THR A 324 -6.92 7.94 7.34
N GLN A 325 -6.38 6.80 7.78
CA GLN A 325 -5.04 6.72 8.34
C GLN A 325 -4.04 6.25 7.27
N ASP A 326 -2.76 6.49 7.52
CA ASP A 326 -1.66 6.00 6.70
C ASP A 326 -1.75 4.47 6.53
N ASN A 327 -1.58 3.98 5.28
CA ASN A 327 -1.74 2.58 4.87
C ASN A 327 -3.10 1.95 5.21
N THR A 328 -4.15 2.77 5.36
CA THR A 328 -5.49 2.27 5.68
C THR A 328 -6.43 2.62 4.54
N PRO A 329 -7.06 1.62 3.88
CA PRO A 329 -8.02 1.88 2.81
C PRO A 329 -9.28 2.54 3.34
N ALA A 330 -9.86 3.41 2.53
CA ALA A 330 -11.14 4.06 2.80
C ALA A 330 -12.01 4.06 1.55
N ILE A 331 -13.31 3.99 1.75
CA ILE A 331 -14.30 3.91 0.68
C ILE A 331 -15.35 5.00 0.91
N PHE A 332 -15.58 5.78 -0.12
CA PHE A 332 -16.75 6.68 -0.25
C PHE A 332 -17.67 6.11 -1.30
N ASP A 333 -18.93 5.90 -0.99
CA ASP A 333 -19.92 5.35 -1.90
C ASP A 333 -21.23 6.15 -1.83
N ASN A 334 -21.44 6.98 -2.84
CA ASN A 334 -22.68 7.74 -3.02
C ASN A 334 -23.39 7.22 -4.25
N ASN A 335 -24.46 6.47 -4.05
CA ASN A 335 -25.12 5.75 -5.12
C ASN A 335 -26.64 5.94 -5.11
N THR A 336 -27.23 5.67 -6.28
CA THR A 336 -28.65 5.56 -6.51
C THR A 336 -28.95 4.17 -7.07
N THR A 337 -29.90 3.47 -6.49
CA THR A 337 -30.34 2.18 -6.98
C THR A 337 -31.68 2.31 -7.66
N PHE A 338 -31.75 1.86 -8.89
CA PHE A 338 -32.97 1.74 -9.69
C PHE A 338 -33.40 0.27 -9.72
N TYR A 339 -34.69 0.05 -9.53
CA TYR A 339 -35.27 -1.31 -9.60
C TYR A 339 -36.08 -1.44 -10.86
N SER A 340 -35.74 -2.44 -11.70
CA SER A 340 -36.49 -2.82 -12.89
C SER A 340 -37.23 -4.11 -12.66
N LYS A 341 -38.50 -4.15 -13.03
CA LYS A 341 -39.32 -5.34 -12.97
C LYS A 341 -39.15 -6.13 -14.27
N LEU A 342 -38.53 -7.29 -14.20
CA LEU A 342 -38.47 -8.25 -15.30
C LEU A 342 -39.72 -9.14 -15.22
N GLN A 343 -40.62 -9.03 -16.20
CA GLN A 343 -41.85 -9.79 -16.26
C GLN A 343 -41.72 -10.85 -17.34
N GLY A 344 -41.66 -12.14 -16.93
CA GLY A 344 -41.74 -13.28 -17.81
C GLY A 344 -43.13 -13.94 -17.77
N GLU A 345 -43.43 -14.90 -18.66
CA GLU A 345 -44.75 -15.56 -18.73
C GLU A 345 -45.19 -16.22 -17.43
N ARG A 346 -44.26 -16.68 -16.59
CA ARG A 346 -44.57 -17.44 -15.35
C ARG A 346 -43.84 -16.91 -14.10
N THR A 347 -42.87 -16.03 -14.25
CA THR A 347 -42.08 -15.49 -13.13
C THR A 347 -41.86 -14.00 -13.30
N SER A 348 -41.87 -13.27 -12.22
CA SER A 348 -41.43 -11.88 -12.21
C SER A 348 -40.28 -11.75 -11.22
N SER A 349 -39.18 -11.16 -11.66
CA SER A 349 -38.05 -10.84 -10.81
C SER A 349 -37.80 -9.34 -10.78
N LEU A 350 -37.25 -8.86 -9.66
CA LEU A 350 -36.84 -7.48 -9.51
C LEU A 350 -35.33 -7.40 -9.67
N GLU A 351 -34.86 -6.73 -10.70
CA GLU A 351 -33.44 -6.49 -10.93
C GLU A 351 -33.06 -5.12 -10.42
N SER A 352 -31.96 -5.03 -9.68
CA SER A 352 -31.47 -3.76 -9.14
C SER A 352 -30.21 -3.30 -9.89
N ILE A 353 -30.24 -2.07 -10.36
CA ILE A 353 -29.11 -1.45 -11.05
C ILE A 353 -28.67 -0.24 -10.22
N THR A 354 -27.43 -0.26 -9.74
CA THR A 354 -26.83 0.79 -8.91
C THR A 354 -25.85 1.60 -9.72
N TYR A 355 -25.93 2.92 -9.64
CA TYR A 355 -25.01 3.86 -10.26
C TYR A 355 -24.74 5.04 -9.30
N GLY A 356 -23.67 5.79 -9.55
CA GLY A 356 -23.25 6.91 -8.72
C GLY A 356 -21.73 7.00 -8.64
N THR A 357 -21.22 7.73 -7.67
CA THR A 357 -19.79 7.92 -7.47
C THR A 357 -19.29 7.05 -6.34
N LYS A 358 -18.34 6.15 -6.65
CA LYS A 358 -17.61 5.33 -5.68
C LYS A 358 -16.13 5.65 -5.78
N VAL A 359 -15.50 5.91 -4.64
CA VAL A 359 -14.06 6.15 -4.52
C VAL A 359 -13.51 5.20 -3.47
N SER A 360 -12.55 4.37 -3.87
CA SER A 360 -11.76 3.56 -2.95
C SER A 360 -10.32 4.06 -3.03
N VAL A 361 -9.71 4.35 -1.90
CA VAL A 361 -8.37 4.89 -1.85
C VAL A 361 -7.59 4.33 -0.68
N THR A 362 -6.34 3.93 -0.96
CA THR A 362 -5.37 3.51 0.07
C THR A 362 -4.17 4.45 -0.02
N PRO A 363 -4.06 5.44 0.87
CA PRO A 363 -2.95 6.36 0.89
C PRO A 363 -1.77 5.81 1.70
N ARG A 364 -0.55 6.16 1.28
CA ARG A 364 0.70 5.91 1.99
C ARG A 364 1.56 7.16 2.02
N ILE A 365 2.02 7.54 3.21
CA ILE A 365 2.95 8.65 3.38
C ILE A 365 4.34 8.24 2.89
N ALA A 366 4.93 9.07 2.03
CA ALA A 366 6.26 8.87 1.47
C ALA A 366 7.14 10.11 1.69
N ASN A 367 8.46 9.94 1.49
CA ASN A 367 9.45 11.03 1.54
C ASN A 367 9.36 11.90 2.81
N GLN A 368 9.39 11.27 3.99
CA GLN A 368 9.38 11.99 5.28
C GLN A 368 8.22 13.00 5.39
N ARG A 369 7.01 12.57 5.06
CA ARG A 369 5.78 13.38 5.06
C ARG A 369 5.71 14.49 4.01
N LYS A 370 6.54 14.45 2.96
CA LYS A 370 6.50 15.44 1.88
C LYS A 370 5.56 15.08 0.73
N SER A 371 5.21 13.81 0.60
CA SER A 371 4.31 13.31 -0.43
C SER A 371 3.43 12.19 0.07
N VAL A 372 2.29 12.00 -0.59
CA VAL A 372 1.37 10.88 -0.39
C VAL A 372 1.30 10.09 -1.68
N GLU A 373 1.54 8.79 -1.59
CA GLU A 373 1.32 7.83 -2.66
C GLU A 373 -0.02 7.14 -2.40
N MET A 374 -0.83 6.99 -3.44
CA MET A 374 -2.20 6.51 -3.29
C MET A 374 -2.53 5.49 -4.36
N ILE A 375 -3.13 4.39 -3.95
CA ILE A 375 -3.83 3.46 -4.83
C ILE A 375 -5.27 3.95 -4.89
N ILE A 376 -5.77 4.25 -6.09
CA ILE A 376 -7.05 4.90 -6.29
C ILE A 376 -7.89 4.06 -7.25
N GLU A 377 -9.10 3.75 -6.84
CA GLU A 377 -10.15 3.18 -7.68
C GLU A 377 -11.36 4.12 -7.62
N LEU A 378 -11.69 4.71 -8.74
CA LEU A 378 -12.81 5.64 -8.91
C LEU A 378 -13.80 5.06 -9.90
N GLU A 379 -15.05 4.98 -9.52
CA GLU A 379 -16.18 4.69 -10.38
C GLU A 379 -17.13 5.90 -10.35
N ASP A 380 -17.41 6.48 -11.50
CA ASP A 380 -18.39 7.56 -11.67
C ASP A 380 -19.45 7.15 -12.66
N GLY A 381 -20.68 6.99 -12.19
CA GLY A 381 -21.82 6.54 -12.96
C GLY A 381 -22.95 7.56 -12.97
N ALA A 382 -23.48 7.85 -14.14
CA ALA A 382 -24.63 8.73 -14.29
C ALA A 382 -25.67 8.13 -15.24
N GLN A 383 -26.95 8.32 -14.92
CA GLN A 383 -28.04 7.99 -15.83
C GLN A 383 -28.03 8.97 -17.01
N LYS A 384 -28.06 8.44 -18.23
CA LYS A 384 -28.29 9.23 -19.43
C LYS A 384 -29.79 9.57 -19.48
N LYS A 385 -30.10 10.83 -19.43
CA LYS A 385 -31.47 11.30 -19.73
C LYS A 385 -31.63 11.26 -21.24
N ASP A 386 -32.56 10.45 -21.74
CA ASP A 386 -32.93 10.51 -23.14
C ASP A 386 -33.68 11.84 -23.40
N ALA A 387 -33.17 12.60 -24.40
CA ALA A 387 -33.64 13.95 -24.69
C ALA A 387 -35.06 13.98 -25.28
N ASP A 388 -35.58 12.86 -25.73
CA ASP A 388 -36.77 12.85 -26.60
C ASP A 388 -38.01 12.22 -25.98
N GLY A 389 -38.11 12.04 -24.68
CA GLY A 389 -39.39 11.60 -24.07
C GLY A 389 -40.04 10.33 -24.69
N ALA A 390 -39.34 9.65 -25.59
CA ALA A 390 -39.81 8.49 -26.35
C ALA A 390 -39.70 7.18 -25.56
N GLY A 391 -39.24 7.24 -24.29
CA GLY A 391 -39.26 6.10 -23.41
C GLY A 391 -40.66 5.93 -22.83
N GLY A 392 -41.43 4.95 -23.32
CA GLY A 392 -42.64 4.51 -22.64
C GLY A 392 -42.34 4.13 -21.19
N GLU A 393 -43.36 3.93 -20.35
CA GLU A 393 -43.24 3.55 -18.93
C GLU A 393 -42.31 2.33 -18.65
N ASP A 394 -41.93 1.56 -19.69
CA ASP A 394 -41.09 0.35 -19.63
C ASP A 394 -39.65 0.57 -20.11
N ALA A 395 -39.21 1.80 -20.41
CA ALA A 395 -37.87 2.03 -20.92
C ALA A 395 -36.81 1.85 -19.82
N LEU A 396 -35.86 0.96 -20.05
CA LEU A 396 -34.73 0.71 -19.15
C LEU A 396 -33.77 1.92 -19.15
N PRO A 397 -33.28 2.35 -18.00
CA PRO A 397 -32.34 3.46 -17.93
C PRO A 397 -30.97 3.07 -18.55
N VAL A 398 -30.44 3.98 -19.37
CA VAL A 398 -29.05 3.85 -19.87
C VAL A 398 -28.10 4.49 -18.86
N ILE A 399 -27.11 3.73 -18.41
CA ILE A 399 -26.13 4.20 -17.44
C ILE A 399 -24.77 4.30 -18.11
N ASN A 400 -24.19 5.50 -18.10
CA ASN A 400 -22.80 5.72 -18.47
C ASN A 400 -21.93 5.56 -17.23
N ARG A 401 -20.91 4.69 -17.29
CA ARG A 401 -20.00 4.41 -16.19
C ARG A 401 -18.57 4.66 -16.63
N THR A 402 -17.81 5.39 -15.81
CA THR A 402 -16.39 5.65 -16.00
C THR A 402 -15.63 5.03 -14.83
N ASN A 403 -14.66 4.18 -15.12
CA ASN A 403 -13.81 3.56 -14.11
C ASN A 403 -12.36 4.03 -14.32
N ILE A 404 -11.72 4.46 -13.23
CA ILE A 404 -10.32 4.83 -13.20
C ILE A 404 -9.64 4.01 -12.10
N SER A 405 -8.60 3.26 -12.45
CA SER A 405 -7.75 2.55 -11.50
C SER A 405 -6.32 2.99 -11.75
N THR A 406 -5.67 3.57 -10.73
CA THR A 406 -4.33 4.15 -10.88
C THR A 406 -3.58 4.20 -9.56
N ILE A 407 -2.25 4.33 -9.69
CA ILE A 407 -1.37 4.63 -8.56
C ILE A 407 -0.77 6.00 -8.82
N ALA A 408 -0.93 6.92 -7.86
CA ALA A 408 -0.47 8.29 -7.99
C ALA A 408 0.32 8.73 -6.76
N ARG A 409 1.37 9.53 -6.99
CA ARG A 409 2.13 10.18 -5.92
C ARG A 409 1.99 11.69 -6.05
N VAL A 410 1.60 12.35 -4.97
CA VAL A 410 1.33 13.79 -4.94
C VAL A 410 2.09 14.41 -3.78
N ALA A 411 2.73 15.56 -4.02
CA ALA A 411 3.32 16.34 -2.93
C ALA A 411 2.21 16.90 -2.03
N GLN A 412 2.48 16.97 -0.73
CA GLN A 412 1.52 17.50 0.26
C GLN A 412 1.00 18.87 -0.15
N GLY A 413 -0.31 19.07 -0.11
CA GLY A 413 -0.97 20.33 -0.45
C GLY A 413 -1.14 20.58 -1.96
N ASN A 414 -0.56 19.76 -2.83
CA ASN A 414 -0.73 19.89 -4.27
C ASN A 414 -1.94 19.10 -4.76
N THR A 415 -2.51 19.55 -5.87
CA THR A 415 -3.62 18.87 -6.56
C THR A 415 -3.09 18.17 -7.80
N LEU A 416 -3.49 16.93 -8.01
CA LEU A 416 -3.13 16.13 -9.18
C LEU A 416 -4.37 15.82 -10.02
N LEU A 417 -4.27 15.99 -11.32
CA LEU A 417 -5.24 15.46 -12.27
C LEU A 417 -4.99 13.96 -12.47
N ILE A 418 -5.90 13.11 -11.99
CA ILE A 418 -5.78 11.65 -12.08
C ILE A 418 -6.38 11.07 -13.36
N GLY A 419 -7.24 11.84 -14.04
CA GLY A 419 -7.85 11.43 -15.31
C GLY A 419 -8.90 12.43 -15.78
N GLY A 420 -9.40 12.17 -16.97
CA GLY A 420 -10.49 12.95 -17.54
C GLY A 420 -10.88 12.44 -18.93
N TYR A 421 -12.01 12.91 -19.40
CA TYR A 421 -12.51 12.60 -20.75
C TYR A 421 -13.36 13.73 -21.31
N THR A 422 -13.44 13.78 -22.63
CA THR A 422 -14.33 14.73 -23.34
C THR A 422 -15.66 14.07 -23.62
N ARG A 423 -16.72 14.78 -23.32
CA ARG A 423 -18.10 14.40 -23.64
C ARG A 423 -18.70 15.42 -24.59
N GLU A 424 -19.34 14.93 -25.64
CA GLU A 424 -20.08 15.73 -26.59
C GLU A 424 -21.59 15.42 -26.50
N ASN A 425 -22.37 16.45 -26.24
CA ASN A 425 -23.83 16.36 -26.25
C ASN A 425 -24.37 17.19 -27.41
N THR A 426 -25.08 16.54 -28.32
CA THR A 426 -25.74 17.21 -29.42
C THR A 426 -27.25 17.21 -29.15
N HIS A 427 -27.80 18.37 -28.95
CA HIS A 427 -29.23 18.57 -28.82
C HIS A 427 -29.76 19.04 -30.17
N ARG A 428 -30.68 18.27 -30.76
CA ARG A 428 -31.42 18.65 -31.95
C ARG A 428 -32.83 19.04 -31.50
N HIS A 429 -33.20 20.24 -31.81
CA HIS A 429 -34.53 20.73 -31.58
C HIS A 429 -35.15 21.02 -32.94
N ASN A 430 -36.27 20.40 -33.25
CA ASN A 430 -36.97 20.58 -34.50
C ASN A 430 -38.40 21.00 -34.20
N ASP A 431 -38.67 22.31 -34.37
CA ASP A 431 -39.99 22.88 -34.27
C ASP A 431 -40.59 22.92 -35.67
N LYS A 432 -41.72 22.27 -35.86
CA LYS A 432 -42.47 22.33 -37.11
C LYS A 432 -43.88 22.76 -36.86
N ILE A 433 -44.41 23.59 -37.76
CA ILE A 433 -45.83 23.93 -37.77
C ILE A 433 -46.60 22.69 -38.29
N PRO A 434 -47.52 22.11 -37.47
CA PRO A 434 -48.30 20.96 -37.90
C PRO A 434 -48.99 21.19 -39.25
N LEU A 435 -49.00 20.17 -40.10
CA LEU A 435 -49.54 20.19 -41.47
C LEU A 435 -48.71 20.98 -42.50
N LEU A 436 -48.18 22.17 -42.17
CA LEU A 436 -47.38 23.00 -43.08
C LEU A 436 -45.94 22.51 -43.17
N GLY A 437 -45.39 22.01 -42.09
CA GLY A 437 -44.03 21.44 -42.03
C GLY A 437 -43.90 20.08 -42.76
N ASP A 438 -45.03 19.40 -43.06
CA ASP A 438 -45.00 18.11 -43.72
C ASP A 438 -45.22 18.17 -45.24
N ILE A 439 -45.35 19.39 -45.82
CA ILE A 439 -45.52 19.58 -47.23
C ILE A 439 -44.24 19.27 -47.98
N PRO A 440 -44.23 18.31 -48.94
CA PRO A 440 -43.07 18.03 -49.74
C PRO A 440 -42.61 19.28 -50.51
N LEU A 441 -41.30 19.59 -50.55
CA LEU A 441 -40.64 20.75 -51.13
C LEU A 441 -40.78 22.09 -50.39
N ALA A 442 -41.96 22.42 -49.81
CA ALA A 442 -42.21 23.68 -49.13
C ALA A 442 -42.11 23.59 -47.60
N GLY A 443 -42.20 22.39 -47.00
CA GLY A 443 -42.23 22.20 -45.56
C GLY A 443 -40.99 22.72 -44.79
N ARG A 444 -39.84 22.83 -45.47
CA ARG A 444 -38.61 23.41 -44.86
C ARG A 444 -38.78 24.89 -44.45
N LEU A 445 -39.67 25.63 -45.09
CA LEU A 445 -39.96 27.04 -44.76
C LEU A 445 -40.77 27.16 -43.45
N PHE A 446 -41.38 26.05 -42.98
CA PHE A 446 -42.22 25.95 -41.80
C PHE A 446 -41.64 25.05 -40.73
N GLN A 447 -40.31 24.77 -40.83
CA GLN A 447 -39.56 24.03 -39.86
C GLN A 447 -38.38 24.87 -39.37
N PHE A 448 -38.12 24.83 -38.07
CA PHE A 448 -36.95 25.42 -37.46
C PHE A 448 -36.13 24.31 -36.83
N GLU A 449 -35.01 23.99 -37.42
CA GLU A 449 -34.06 23.01 -36.87
C GLU A 449 -32.92 23.76 -36.19
N SER A 450 -32.74 23.53 -34.92
CA SER A 450 -31.65 24.03 -34.12
C SER A 450 -30.77 22.85 -33.65
N VAL A 451 -29.51 22.83 -34.04
CA VAL A 451 -28.54 21.86 -33.60
C VAL A 451 -27.56 22.56 -32.67
N LYS A 452 -27.63 22.26 -31.37
CA LYS A 452 -26.68 22.78 -30.38
C LYS A 452 -25.76 21.66 -29.93
N THR A 453 -24.47 21.78 -30.24
CA THR A 453 -23.45 20.84 -29.79
C THR A 453 -22.64 21.47 -28.65
N GLU A 454 -22.71 20.83 -27.49
CA GLU A 454 -21.96 21.22 -26.32
C GLU A 454 -20.86 20.19 -26.06
N LYS A 455 -19.58 20.65 -26.05
CA LYS A 455 -18.42 19.84 -25.71
C LYS A 455 -17.95 20.19 -24.32
N MET A 456 -17.99 19.20 -23.44
CA MET A 456 -17.58 19.33 -22.05
C MET A 456 -16.40 18.37 -21.78
N VAL A 457 -15.48 18.80 -20.95
CA VAL A 457 -14.36 17.99 -20.46
C VAL A 457 -14.60 17.68 -19.00
N ARG A 458 -14.73 16.40 -18.66
CA ARG A 458 -14.80 15.95 -17.27
C ARG A 458 -13.41 15.70 -16.75
N LEU A 459 -13.09 16.30 -15.61
CA LEU A 459 -11.80 16.23 -14.94
C LEU A 459 -11.95 15.59 -13.56
N PHE A 460 -11.03 14.71 -13.20
CA PHE A 460 -10.92 14.10 -11.90
C PHE A 460 -9.64 14.55 -11.23
N LEU A 461 -9.77 15.37 -10.19
CA LEU A 461 -8.64 15.96 -9.47
C LEU A 461 -8.61 15.46 -8.04
N LEU A 462 -7.43 15.19 -7.54
CA LEU A 462 -7.21 14.67 -6.19
C LEU A 462 -6.17 15.50 -5.45
N GLN A 463 -6.46 15.83 -4.19
CA GLN A 463 -5.55 16.53 -3.29
C GLN A 463 -5.48 15.81 -1.95
N PRO A 464 -4.30 15.27 -1.58
CA PRO A 464 -4.06 14.74 -0.26
C PRO A 464 -3.61 15.86 0.69
N ARG A 465 -4.02 15.77 1.95
CA ARG A 465 -3.55 16.60 3.05
C ARG A 465 -3.24 15.74 4.26
N ILE A 466 -1.98 15.72 4.70
CA ILE A 466 -1.57 15.03 5.92
C ILE A 466 -1.96 15.94 7.09
N LEU A 467 -2.78 15.42 8.00
CA LEU A 467 -3.16 16.12 9.21
C LEU A 467 -2.09 15.92 10.28
N GLN A 468 -1.66 17.01 10.91
CA GLN A 468 -0.80 16.93 12.08
C GLN A 468 -1.67 16.52 13.27
N GLN A 469 -1.11 15.70 14.14
CA GLN A 469 -1.81 15.13 15.30
C GLN A 469 -2.24 16.16 16.36
N ASP A 470 -1.79 17.41 16.20
CA ASP A 470 -2.10 18.47 17.13
C ASP A 470 -3.40 19.17 16.78
N PHE A 471 -4.45 18.75 17.50
CA PHE A 471 -5.73 19.43 17.69
C PHE A 471 -6.51 19.85 16.42
N PHE A 472 -7.63 19.19 16.20
CA PHE A 472 -8.75 19.80 15.50
C PHE A 472 -9.16 21.08 16.26
N SER A 473 -8.64 22.22 15.86
CA SER A 473 -9.30 23.45 16.25
C SER A 473 -10.58 23.53 15.40
N ASP A 474 -11.72 23.76 16.04
CA ASP A 474 -13.03 23.95 15.37
C ASP A 474 -12.98 24.95 14.21
N THR A 475 -11.95 25.77 14.16
CA THR A 475 -11.66 26.77 13.12
C THR A 475 -11.21 26.14 11.79
N GLU A 476 -10.59 24.94 11.77
CA GLU A 476 -10.13 24.32 10.53
C GLU A 476 -11.25 23.58 9.79
N ILE A 477 -12.21 23.01 10.50
CA ILE A 477 -13.39 22.37 9.88
C ILE A 477 -14.26 23.39 9.18
N THR A 478 -14.46 24.57 9.77
CA THR A 478 -15.29 25.63 9.20
C THR A 478 -14.62 26.38 8.04
N GLY A 479 -13.29 26.43 7.97
CA GLY A 479 -12.54 27.11 6.91
C GLY A 479 -12.57 26.38 5.55
N HIS A 480 -12.88 25.08 5.52
CA HIS A 480 -12.85 24.28 4.29
C HIS A 480 -14.23 23.89 3.74
N ILE A 481 -15.30 24.07 4.52
CA ILE A 481 -16.67 24.00 4.01
C ILE A 481 -16.97 25.40 3.48
N PRO A 482 -17.14 25.63 2.16
CA PRO A 482 -17.62 26.90 1.67
C PRO A 482 -19.09 27.03 2.10
N PHE A 483 -19.32 27.50 3.32
CA PHE A 483 -20.63 27.97 3.70
C PHE A 483 -20.99 29.12 2.74
N ASN A 484 -22.06 28.92 2.01
CA ASN A 484 -22.67 29.96 1.18
C ASN A 484 -22.97 31.16 2.10
N TYR A 485 -22.24 32.25 1.94
CA TYR A 485 -22.25 33.42 2.82
C TYR A 485 -23.59 34.21 2.79
N GLU A 486 -24.60 33.68 2.14
CA GLU A 486 -25.90 34.33 2.06
C GLU A 486 -26.80 34.13 3.28
N ASN A 487 -26.42 33.25 4.23
CA ASN A 487 -27.28 33.04 5.40
C ASN A 487 -26.68 33.65 6.68
N LYS A 488 -26.75 35.01 6.76
CA LYS A 488 -26.39 35.79 7.97
C LYS A 488 -27.18 35.36 9.22
N GLN A 489 -28.30 34.62 9.08
CA GLN A 489 -29.09 34.12 10.20
C GLN A 489 -28.45 32.88 10.86
N GLY A 490 -27.76 32.00 10.10
CA GLY A 490 -27.10 30.82 10.63
C GLY A 490 -25.90 31.16 11.54
N ILE A 491 -25.14 32.22 11.20
CA ILE A 491 -23.99 32.65 11.99
C ILE A 491 -24.44 33.26 13.33
N LYS A 492 -25.52 34.01 13.34
CA LYS A 492 -26.11 34.53 14.58
C LYS A 492 -26.64 33.42 15.51
N MET A 493 -27.13 32.32 14.96
CA MET A 493 -27.62 31.19 15.73
C MET A 493 -26.48 30.39 16.39
N ILE A 494 -25.36 30.21 15.70
CA ILE A 494 -24.16 29.57 16.24
C ILE A 494 -23.49 30.46 17.31
N GLN A 495 -23.44 31.75 17.12
CA GLN A 495 -22.92 32.68 18.13
C GLN A 495 -23.81 32.74 19.38
N LYS A 496 -25.12 32.60 19.25
CA LYS A 496 -26.02 32.52 20.39
C LYS A 496 -25.91 31.23 21.19
N LEU A 497 -25.66 30.09 20.51
CA LEU A 497 -25.40 28.80 21.15
C LEU A 497 -24.05 28.76 21.91
N LYS A 498 -23.07 29.60 21.53
CA LYS A 498 -21.79 29.71 22.25
C LYS A 498 -21.85 30.63 23.48
N GLN A 499 -22.88 31.42 23.65
CA GLN A 499 -23.09 32.29 24.83
C GLN A 499 -23.93 31.64 25.93
N ASP A 500 -24.64 30.55 25.62
CA ASP A 500 -25.51 29.82 26.56
C ASP A 500 -24.85 28.55 27.12
N TYR A 501 -23.56 28.34 26.85
CA TYR A 501 -22.66 27.35 27.47
C TYR A 501 -21.45 28.08 28.06
#